data_bac3fc092f4986d37d731d6610f5fef0
#
_entry.id   bac3fc092f4986d37d731d6610f5fef0
#
_cell.length_a   1.000
_cell.length_b   1.000
_cell.length_c   1.000
_cell.angle_alpha   90.00
_cell.angle_beta   90.00
_cell.angle_gamma   90.00
#
_symmetry.space_group_name_H-M   'P 1'
#
loop_
_entity.id
_entity.type
_entity.pdbx_description
1 polymer ?
#
loop_
_entity_poly.entity_id
_entity_poly.type
_entity_poly.pdbx_seq_one_letter_code
_entity_poly.pdbx_strand_id
1 'polypeptide(L)'
;IKNVVLSGGVFLNCVINYKILKNIDINLHIDPVPSDKGICIGTALKGYEDCTGNTPPRFKDVYLGEKWDVFLDGWETSEVGYGDIIDLIEQGEIVALYQGRSEVGDRALGNRSLLYDPRLTKDDLNEYKRRESFRPFAATVLKEHAADWFDVDESPFMTYAVDVHPDKVDQIPAVVHADNTCRVQTVTQQQNIHFYNLIQEFYKRT
;
A
#
# COMPACT_ATOMS: atom_id res chain seq x y z
N ILE A 1 10.38 10.87 26.28
CA ILE A 1 10.70 10.83 24.82
C ILE A 1 9.37 10.87 24.11
N LYS A 2 9.15 11.88 23.26
CA LYS A 2 7.89 11.98 22.48
C LYS A 2 8.05 11.53 21.04
N ASN A 3 9.22 11.62 20.43
CA ASN A 3 9.46 11.22 19.05
C ASN A 3 10.22 9.90 19.02
N VAL A 4 9.65 8.90 18.36
CA VAL A 4 10.23 7.55 18.23
C VAL A 4 10.27 7.16 16.76
N VAL A 5 11.43 6.71 16.32
CA VAL A 5 11.63 6.13 14.97
C VAL A 5 11.88 4.65 15.12
N LEU A 6 11.13 3.84 14.40
CA LEU A 6 11.30 2.39 14.38
C LEU A 6 11.77 1.94 12.98
N SER A 7 12.87 1.19 12.96
CA SER A 7 13.43 0.55 11.77
C SER A 7 13.92 -0.85 12.13
N GLY A 8 14.10 -1.72 11.14
CA GLY A 8 14.45 -3.13 11.30
C GLY A 8 13.30 -4.05 10.87
N GLY A 9 13.63 -5.27 10.46
CA GLY A 9 12.68 -6.24 9.90
C GLY A 9 11.49 -6.59 10.81
N VAL A 10 11.62 -6.42 12.14
CA VAL A 10 10.52 -6.59 13.09
C VAL A 10 9.35 -5.63 12.80
N PHE A 11 9.63 -4.43 12.31
CA PHE A 11 8.62 -3.41 12.02
C PHE A 11 7.94 -3.56 10.65
N LEU A 12 8.18 -4.66 9.95
CA LEU A 12 7.27 -5.18 8.93
C LEU A 12 5.97 -5.73 9.52
N ASN A 13 5.95 -5.99 10.83
CA ASN A 13 4.77 -6.43 11.56
C ASN A 13 3.82 -5.26 11.84
N CYS A 14 2.90 -5.03 10.91
CA CYS A 14 1.93 -3.94 10.97
C CYS A 14 0.98 -4.01 12.19
N VAL A 15 0.75 -5.20 12.75
CA VAL A 15 -0.09 -5.39 13.96
C VAL A 15 0.61 -4.83 15.19
N ILE A 16 1.90 -5.15 15.37
CA ILE A 16 2.70 -4.61 16.49
C ILE A 16 2.80 -3.09 16.36
N ASN A 17 3.06 -2.60 15.16
CA ASN A 17 3.18 -1.17 14.88
C ASN A 17 1.93 -0.38 15.30
N TYR A 18 0.76 -0.90 14.94
CA TYR A 18 -0.51 -0.27 15.32
C TYR A 18 -0.77 -0.34 16.84
N LYS A 19 -0.45 -1.46 17.47
CA LYS A 19 -0.55 -1.56 18.93
C LYS A 19 0.34 -0.56 19.66
N ILE A 20 1.54 -0.30 19.15
CA ILE A 20 2.41 0.74 19.70
C ILE A 20 1.77 2.13 19.52
N LEU A 21 1.32 2.45 18.30
CA LEU A 21 0.67 3.72 18.00
C LEU A 21 -0.56 3.98 18.88
N LYS A 22 -1.40 2.95 19.08
CA LYS A 22 -2.67 3.08 19.82
C LYS A 22 -2.50 3.19 21.33
N ASN A 23 -1.47 2.54 21.90
CA ASN A 23 -1.36 2.38 23.36
C ASN A 23 -0.27 3.25 23.99
N ILE A 24 0.56 3.93 23.21
CA ILE A 24 1.65 4.75 23.72
C ILE A 24 1.53 6.17 23.15
N ASP A 25 1.47 7.17 24.03
CA ASP A 25 1.43 8.59 23.64
C ASP A 25 2.80 9.07 23.14
N ILE A 26 3.08 8.77 21.86
CA ILE A 26 4.32 9.15 21.17
C ILE A 26 4.04 9.59 19.74
N ASN A 27 4.90 10.42 19.19
CA ASN A 27 4.97 10.65 17.75
C ASN A 27 5.78 9.50 17.13
N LEU A 28 5.09 8.52 16.55
CA LEU A 28 5.70 7.32 15.99
C LEU A 28 5.98 7.52 14.51
N HIS A 29 7.22 7.29 14.11
CA HIS A 29 7.61 7.15 12.71
C HIS A 29 8.14 5.74 12.46
N ILE A 30 7.58 5.08 11.47
CA ILE A 30 8.07 3.78 10.99
C ILE A 30 8.64 4.00 9.59
N ASP A 31 9.87 3.55 9.39
CA ASP A 31 10.51 3.64 8.09
C ASP A 31 9.64 2.95 7.03
N PRO A 32 9.41 3.57 5.86
CA PRO A 32 8.66 2.95 4.76
C PRO A 32 9.26 1.62 4.27
N VAL A 33 10.57 1.45 4.43
CA VAL A 33 11.33 0.24 4.06
C VAL A 33 12.14 -0.23 5.27
N PRO A 34 11.49 -0.71 6.34
CA PRO A 34 12.15 -0.94 7.63
C PRO A 34 13.09 -2.14 7.66
N SER A 35 13.05 -3.01 6.63
CA SER A 35 13.91 -4.20 6.52
C SER A 35 15.31 -3.86 5.99
N ASP A 36 16.16 -4.89 5.86
CA ASP A 36 17.50 -4.77 5.28
C ASP A 36 17.52 -4.10 3.90
N LYS A 37 16.41 -4.16 3.16
CA LYS A 37 16.24 -3.47 1.88
C LYS A 37 16.37 -1.95 2.00
N GLY A 38 16.05 -1.35 3.14
CA GLY A 38 16.18 0.08 3.40
C GLY A 38 17.61 0.54 3.69
N ILE A 39 18.53 -0.37 3.99
CA ILE A 39 19.93 -0.04 4.32
C ILE A 39 20.60 0.71 3.17
N CYS A 40 20.37 0.30 1.92
CA CYS A 40 20.95 0.96 0.75
C CYS A 40 20.50 2.42 0.63
N ILE A 41 19.23 2.73 0.98
CA ILE A 41 18.70 4.09 0.99
C ILE A 41 19.38 4.92 2.08
N GLY A 42 19.42 4.40 3.31
CA GLY A 42 20.09 5.07 4.43
C GLY A 42 21.57 5.32 4.15
N THR A 43 22.27 4.35 3.56
CA THR A 43 23.67 4.49 3.16
C THR A 43 23.85 5.56 2.10
N ALA A 44 22.97 5.63 1.10
CA ALA A 44 23.04 6.67 0.05
C ALA A 44 22.80 8.07 0.62
N LEU A 45 21.83 8.22 1.52
CA LEU A 45 21.54 9.51 2.20
C LEU A 45 22.72 9.93 3.07
N LYS A 46 23.31 9.00 3.83
CA LYS A 46 24.50 9.29 4.65
C LYS A 46 25.70 9.64 3.79
N GLY A 47 25.95 8.92 2.71
CA GLY A 47 27.00 9.22 1.75
C GLY A 47 26.84 10.61 1.13
N TYR A 48 25.60 11.00 0.79
CA TYR A 48 25.32 12.35 0.30
C TYR A 48 25.71 13.42 1.33
N GLU A 49 25.31 13.25 2.61
CA GLU A 49 25.66 14.17 3.69
C GLU A 49 27.19 14.28 3.85
N ASP A 50 27.88 13.14 3.93
CA ASP A 50 29.33 13.07 4.11
C ASP A 50 30.12 13.70 2.97
N CYS A 51 29.66 13.55 1.73
CA CYS A 51 30.32 14.10 0.53
C CYS A 51 30.02 15.59 0.32
N THR A 52 28.84 16.06 0.69
CA THR A 52 28.40 17.44 0.35
C THR A 52 28.34 18.37 1.55
N GLY A 53 28.32 17.85 2.77
CA GLY A 53 28.05 18.59 4.00
C GLY A 53 26.62 19.12 4.12
N ASN A 54 25.72 18.74 3.20
CA ASN A 54 24.32 19.19 3.18
C ASN A 54 23.39 18.13 3.78
N THR A 55 22.30 18.59 4.40
CA THR A 55 21.24 17.69 4.81
C THR A 55 20.62 17.02 3.59
N PRO A 56 20.49 15.69 3.56
CA PRO A 56 19.90 14.99 2.43
C PRO A 56 18.42 15.35 2.25
N PRO A 57 17.90 15.29 1.01
CA PRO A 57 16.49 15.55 0.76
C PRO A 57 15.60 14.58 1.52
N ARG A 58 14.44 15.04 1.94
CA ARG A 58 13.45 14.17 2.58
C ARG A 58 12.96 13.12 1.59
N PHE A 59 12.88 11.90 2.07
CA PHE A 59 12.27 10.80 1.36
C PHE A 59 10.75 11.02 1.24
N LYS A 60 10.24 11.16 0.02
CA LYS A 60 8.85 11.54 -0.22
C LYS A 60 7.95 10.35 -0.53
N ASP A 61 8.50 9.35 -1.19
CA ASP A 61 7.78 8.17 -1.65
C ASP A 61 8.74 6.98 -1.79
N VAL A 62 8.21 5.84 -2.14
CA VAL A 62 8.96 4.57 -2.32
C VAL A 62 9.14 4.17 -3.79
N TYR A 63 8.74 5.00 -4.74
CA TYR A 63 8.81 4.71 -6.17
C TYR A 63 10.20 5.02 -6.74
N LEU A 64 11.22 4.35 -6.21
CA LEU A 64 12.63 4.61 -6.51
C LEU A 64 13.24 3.62 -7.50
N GLY A 65 12.56 2.51 -7.80
CA GLY A 65 12.99 1.53 -8.76
C GLY A 65 13.02 2.06 -10.19
N GLU A 66 13.54 1.30 -11.13
CA GLU A 66 13.55 1.67 -12.53
C GLU A 66 12.15 1.63 -13.15
N LYS A 67 11.96 2.48 -14.17
CA LYS A 67 10.83 2.37 -15.08
C LYS A 67 11.26 1.48 -16.23
N TRP A 68 10.71 0.28 -16.28
CA TRP A 68 10.93 -0.64 -17.39
C TRP A 68 9.82 -0.49 -18.41
N ASP A 69 10.17 -0.43 -19.67
CA ASP A 69 9.20 -0.58 -20.75
C ASP A 69 8.86 -2.08 -20.91
N VAL A 70 7.57 -2.38 -21.02
CA VAL A 70 7.12 -3.75 -21.24
C VAL A 70 7.04 -3.98 -22.74
N PHE A 71 7.78 -4.97 -23.24
CA PHE A 71 7.67 -5.41 -24.62
C PHE A 71 6.55 -6.46 -24.70
N LEU A 72 5.51 -6.13 -25.48
CA LEU A 72 4.29 -6.95 -25.62
C LEU A 72 4.20 -7.61 -26.99
N ASP A 73 5.32 -7.86 -27.63
CA ASP A 73 5.36 -8.55 -28.94
C ASP A 73 4.66 -9.90 -28.84
N GLY A 74 3.65 -10.11 -29.71
CA GLY A 74 2.86 -11.34 -29.74
C GLY A 74 1.69 -11.37 -28.76
N TRP A 75 1.43 -10.30 -28.00
CA TRP A 75 0.27 -10.16 -27.14
C TRP A 75 -0.80 -9.27 -27.78
N GLU A 76 -2.05 -9.63 -27.59
CA GLU A 76 -3.16 -8.72 -27.90
C GLU A 76 -3.17 -7.55 -26.90
N THR A 77 -3.18 -6.34 -27.40
CA THR A 77 -3.17 -5.13 -26.58
C THR A 77 -4.26 -4.17 -27.01
N SER A 78 -4.82 -3.45 -26.05
CA SER A 78 -5.78 -2.37 -26.29
C SER A 78 -5.49 -1.18 -25.38
N GLU A 79 -5.86 0.02 -25.82
CA GLU A 79 -5.89 1.17 -24.95
C GLU A 79 -7.12 1.09 -24.03
N VAL A 80 -6.92 1.31 -22.73
CA VAL A 80 -7.98 1.25 -21.73
C VAL A 80 -7.94 2.47 -20.82
N GLY A 81 -9.12 2.94 -20.43
CA GLY A 81 -9.29 3.98 -19.39
C GLY A 81 -9.43 3.36 -17.99
N TYR A 82 -9.48 4.21 -16.99
CA TYR A 82 -9.73 3.74 -15.61
C TYR A 82 -11.08 3.01 -15.50
N GLY A 83 -12.10 3.46 -16.23
CA GLY A 83 -13.42 2.85 -16.26
C GLY A 83 -13.40 1.39 -16.68
N ASP A 84 -12.66 1.08 -17.76
CA ASP A 84 -12.54 -0.28 -18.29
C ASP A 84 -11.85 -1.21 -17.28
N ILE A 85 -10.85 -0.69 -16.54
CA ILE A 85 -10.17 -1.42 -15.47
C ILE A 85 -11.14 -1.72 -14.32
N ILE A 86 -11.96 -0.74 -13.95
CA ILE A 86 -12.95 -0.92 -12.88
C ILE A 86 -14.04 -1.90 -13.30
N ASP A 87 -14.47 -1.89 -14.56
CA ASP A 87 -15.43 -2.87 -15.09
C ASP A 87 -14.94 -4.31 -14.88
N LEU A 88 -13.65 -4.59 -15.12
CA LEU A 88 -13.06 -5.89 -14.86
C LEU A 88 -13.04 -6.23 -13.34
N ILE A 89 -12.65 -5.27 -12.50
CA ILE A 89 -12.62 -5.46 -11.06
C ILE A 89 -14.02 -5.77 -10.51
N GLU A 90 -15.05 -5.04 -10.95
CA GLU A 90 -16.44 -5.25 -10.54
C GLU A 90 -17.03 -6.59 -11.05
N GLN A 91 -16.48 -7.14 -12.12
CA GLN A 91 -16.79 -8.49 -12.60
C GLN A 91 -16.10 -9.60 -11.78
N GLY A 92 -15.26 -9.24 -10.82
CA GLY A 92 -14.50 -10.18 -9.98
C GLY A 92 -13.17 -10.62 -10.57
N GLU A 93 -12.72 -9.96 -11.63
CA GLU A 93 -11.44 -10.26 -12.25
C GLU A 93 -10.26 -9.72 -11.41
N ILE A 94 -9.14 -10.43 -11.48
CA ILE A 94 -7.89 -10.01 -10.85
C ILE A 94 -7.08 -9.19 -11.85
N VAL A 95 -6.90 -7.92 -11.60
CA VAL A 95 -6.15 -7.01 -12.47
C VAL A 95 -4.74 -6.80 -11.97
N ALA A 96 -3.75 -7.11 -12.81
CA ALA A 96 -2.35 -6.82 -12.53
C ALA A 96 -2.00 -5.41 -13.02
N LEU A 97 -1.69 -4.51 -12.07
CA LEU A 97 -1.30 -3.14 -12.38
C LEU A 97 0.23 -3.02 -12.47
N TYR A 98 0.71 -2.59 -13.62
CA TYR A 98 2.11 -2.29 -13.89
C TYR A 98 2.22 -0.88 -14.46
N GLN A 99 2.76 0.07 -13.69
CA GLN A 99 2.88 1.47 -14.10
C GLN A 99 4.09 2.13 -13.45
N GLY A 100 4.56 3.23 -14.03
CA GLY A 100 5.59 4.09 -13.45
C GLY A 100 6.85 3.35 -12.98
N ARG A 101 7.53 3.90 -11.97
CA ARG A 101 8.69 3.29 -11.31
C ARG A 101 8.25 2.26 -10.28
N SER A 102 8.99 1.17 -10.15
CA SER A 102 8.65 0.17 -9.11
C SER A 102 8.88 0.71 -7.70
N GLU A 103 8.12 0.17 -6.77
CA GLU A 103 8.33 0.39 -5.34
C GLU A 103 9.64 -0.26 -4.89
N VAL A 104 10.32 0.40 -3.96
CA VAL A 104 11.39 -0.22 -3.16
C VAL A 104 10.79 -0.73 -1.85
N GLY A 105 11.23 -1.89 -1.40
CA GLY A 105 10.74 -2.50 -0.15
C GLY A 105 9.88 -3.74 -0.35
N ASP A 106 9.12 -4.07 0.69
CA ASP A 106 8.39 -5.34 0.80
C ASP A 106 6.91 -5.23 0.42
N ARG A 107 6.43 -4.04 0.08
CA ARG A 107 5.02 -3.75 -0.20
C ARG A 107 4.82 -3.28 -1.63
N ALA A 108 3.80 -3.83 -2.29
CA ALA A 108 3.24 -3.25 -3.50
C ALA A 108 2.31 -2.10 -3.09
N LEU A 109 2.48 -0.93 -3.69
CA LEU A 109 1.82 0.31 -3.29
C LEU A 109 1.21 1.06 -4.50
N GLY A 110 0.78 0.30 -5.52
CA GLY A 110 0.04 0.83 -6.66
C GLY A 110 0.79 0.85 -7.98
N ASN A 111 2.09 0.53 -8.03
CA ASN A 111 2.83 0.47 -9.29
C ASN A 111 3.14 -0.96 -9.76
N ARG A 112 3.15 -1.93 -8.84
CA ARG A 112 3.32 -3.38 -9.10
C ARG A 112 2.33 -4.13 -8.22
N SER A 113 1.03 -3.93 -8.47
CA SER A 113 -0.05 -4.41 -7.61
C SER A 113 -1.00 -5.36 -8.33
N LEU A 114 -1.55 -6.32 -7.60
CA LEU A 114 -2.75 -7.04 -8.01
C LEU A 114 -3.95 -6.38 -7.35
N LEU A 115 -4.91 -5.98 -8.16
CA LEU A 115 -6.14 -5.32 -7.74
C LEU A 115 -7.30 -6.31 -7.81
N TYR A 116 -8.19 -6.23 -6.85
CA TYR A 116 -9.36 -7.09 -6.73
C TYR A 116 -10.45 -6.36 -5.94
N ASP A 117 -11.72 -6.70 -6.17
CA ASP A 117 -12.84 -6.09 -5.47
C ASP A 117 -12.85 -6.50 -3.99
N PRO A 118 -12.73 -5.56 -3.05
CA PRO A 118 -12.70 -5.87 -1.62
C PRO A 118 -14.04 -6.40 -1.07
N ARG A 119 -15.14 -6.23 -1.81
CA ARG A 119 -16.49 -6.70 -1.46
C ARG A 119 -16.67 -8.20 -1.70
N LEU A 120 -15.79 -8.81 -2.46
CA LEU A 120 -15.80 -10.25 -2.77
C LEU A 120 -15.04 -11.05 -1.72
N THR A 121 -15.02 -12.38 -1.86
CA THR A 121 -14.23 -13.24 -0.98
C THR A 121 -12.74 -13.19 -1.36
N LYS A 122 -11.87 -13.47 -0.38
CA LYS A 122 -10.43 -13.52 -0.61
C LYS A 122 -9.94 -14.86 -1.20
N ASP A 123 -10.82 -15.83 -1.36
CA ASP A 123 -10.45 -17.21 -1.70
C ASP A 123 -9.86 -17.30 -3.10
N ASP A 124 -10.53 -16.71 -4.10
CA ASP A 124 -10.08 -16.73 -5.50
C ASP A 124 -8.68 -16.11 -5.66
N LEU A 125 -8.45 -14.97 -5.01
CA LEU A 125 -7.16 -14.29 -5.07
C LEU A 125 -6.06 -15.07 -4.30
N ASN A 126 -6.41 -15.77 -3.21
CA ASN A 126 -5.47 -16.63 -2.48
C ASN A 126 -5.13 -17.89 -3.29
N GLU A 127 -6.09 -18.48 -4.00
CA GLU A 127 -5.86 -19.59 -4.92
C GLU A 127 -4.92 -19.17 -6.06
N TYR A 128 -5.21 -18.04 -6.71
CA TYR A 128 -4.34 -17.48 -7.75
C TYR A 128 -2.90 -17.27 -7.25
N LYS A 129 -2.74 -16.78 -6.04
CA LYS A 129 -1.41 -16.58 -5.40
C LYS A 129 -0.82 -17.87 -4.82
N ARG A 130 -1.49 -18.99 -4.89
CA ARG A 130 -1.07 -20.30 -4.35
C ARG A 130 -0.64 -20.21 -2.90
N ARG A 131 -1.49 -19.60 -2.07
CA ARG A 131 -1.21 -19.41 -0.63
C ARG A 131 -2.43 -19.77 0.20
N GLU A 132 -2.25 -19.82 1.51
CA GLU A 132 -3.28 -20.24 2.46
C GLU A 132 -4.51 -19.29 2.39
N SER A 133 -5.72 -19.87 2.38
CA SER A 133 -6.99 -19.14 2.23
C SER A 133 -7.27 -18.14 3.36
N PHE A 134 -6.72 -18.37 4.56
CA PHE A 134 -6.93 -17.47 5.69
C PHE A 134 -6.17 -16.14 5.57
N ARG A 135 -5.18 -16.02 4.69
CA ARG A 135 -4.37 -14.81 4.55
C ARG A 135 -5.20 -13.66 3.98
N PRO A 136 -5.28 -12.53 4.70
CA PRO A 136 -5.97 -11.35 4.20
C PRO A 136 -5.10 -10.58 3.19
N PHE A 137 -5.77 -9.70 2.46
CA PHE A 137 -5.12 -8.71 1.59
C PHE A 137 -5.04 -7.36 2.30
N ALA A 138 -4.47 -6.37 1.64
CA ALA A 138 -4.41 -5.01 2.11
C ALA A 138 -5.42 -4.15 1.34
N ALA A 139 -6.04 -3.21 2.00
CA ALA A 139 -6.87 -2.21 1.36
C ALA A 139 -6.03 -1.01 0.90
N THR A 140 -6.44 -0.40 -0.21
CA THR A 140 -6.02 0.96 -0.57
C THR A 140 -7.24 1.86 -0.58
N VAL A 141 -7.12 3.02 0.05
CA VAL A 141 -8.19 4.01 0.19
C VAL A 141 -7.64 5.40 -0.13
N LEU A 142 -8.49 6.28 -0.67
CA LEU A 142 -8.16 7.70 -0.78
C LEU A 142 -7.93 8.27 0.62
N LYS A 143 -6.88 9.08 0.81
CA LYS A 143 -6.54 9.62 2.13
C LYS A 143 -7.71 10.33 2.79
N GLU A 144 -8.45 11.13 2.03
CA GLU A 144 -9.61 11.89 2.48
C GLU A 144 -10.79 11.05 2.97
N HIS A 145 -10.83 9.76 2.60
CA HIS A 145 -11.86 8.80 3.00
C HIS A 145 -11.36 7.71 3.97
N ALA A 146 -10.10 7.81 4.40
CA ALA A 146 -9.53 6.79 5.28
C ALA A 146 -10.30 6.68 6.62
N ALA A 147 -10.59 7.82 7.23
CA ALA A 147 -11.31 7.89 8.51
C ALA A 147 -12.78 7.48 8.43
N ASP A 148 -13.37 7.35 7.23
CA ASP A 148 -14.74 6.84 7.05
C ASP A 148 -14.81 5.31 7.22
N TRP A 149 -13.68 4.63 7.09
CA TRP A 149 -13.57 3.17 7.07
C TRP A 149 -12.70 2.58 8.18
N PHE A 150 -11.66 3.32 8.59
CA PHE A 150 -10.56 2.81 9.41
C PHE A 150 -10.20 3.79 10.53
N ASP A 151 -9.74 3.25 11.65
CA ASP A 151 -9.20 4.05 12.77
C ASP A 151 -7.78 4.57 12.44
N VAL A 152 -7.68 5.35 11.35
CA VAL A 152 -6.43 5.98 10.91
C VAL A 152 -6.69 7.14 9.96
N ASP A 153 -5.95 8.23 10.11
CA ASP A 153 -5.99 9.36 9.18
C ASP A 153 -5.04 9.18 7.99
N GLU A 154 -3.88 8.53 8.22
CA GLU A 154 -2.85 8.36 7.20
C GLU A 154 -1.98 7.11 7.44
N SER A 155 -1.83 6.31 6.39
CA SER A 155 -0.97 5.12 6.36
C SER A 155 -0.44 4.87 4.93
N PRO A 156 0.49 5.69 4.41
CA PRO A 156 0.85 5.65 2.99
C PRO A 156 1.65 4.41 2.57
N PHE A 157 2.24 3.69 3.52
CA PHE A 157 3.19 2.61 3.25
C PHE A 157 2.78 1.24 3.80
N MET A 158 1.49 1.06 4.14
CA MET A 158 0.99 -0.20 4.73
C MET A 158 1.74 -0.62 6.00
N THR A 159 2.17 0.34 6.80
CA THR A 159 2.94 0.10 8.03
C THR A 159 2.08 -0.27 9.23
N TYR A 160 0.75 -0.09 9.13
CA TYR A 160 -0.21 -0.37 10.19
C TYR A 160 -1.31 -1.34 9.74
N ALA A 161 -1.72 -2.23 10.66
CA ALA A 161 -2.98 -2.97 10.58
C ALA A 161 -3.93 -2.33 11.58
N VAL A 162 -4.85 -1.53 11.09
CA VAL A 162 -5.73 -0.64 11.87
C VAL A 162 -7.11 -1.25 12.03
N ASP A 163 -7.85 -0.84 13.06
CA ASP A 163 -9.22 -1.28 13.27
C ASP A 163 -10.11 -0.81 12.10
N VAL A 164 -10.93 -1.71 11.60
CA VAL A 164 -12.02 -1.40 10.65
C VAL A 164 -13.24 -0.97 11.45
N HIS A 165 -13.95 0.07 11.01
CA HIS A 165 -15.20 0.47 11.68
C HIS A 165 -16.20 -0.68 11.68
N PRO A 166 -16.88 -0.97 12.80
CA PRO A 166 -17.74 -2.15 12.95
C PRO A 166 -18.84 -2.28 11.87
N ASP A 167 -19.37 -1.17 11.41
CA ASP A 167 -20.39 -1.10 10.35
C ASP A 167 -19.83 -1.31 8.93
N LYS A 168 -18.50 -1.38 8.77
CA LYS A 168 -17.79 -1.56 7.51
C LYS A 168 -17.19 -2.95 7.31
N VAL A 169 -17.06 -3.73 8.38
CA VAL A 169 -16.40 -5.06 8.38
C VAL A 169 -16.97 -5.98 7.30
N ASP A 170 -18.31 -6.09 7.24
CA ASP A 170 -19.00 -6.99 6.30
C ASP A 170 -19.03 -6.44 4.86
N GLN A 171 -18.64 -5.18 4.65
CA GLN A 171 -18.65 -4.55 3.32
C GLN A 171 -17.35 -4.82 2.53
N ILE A 172 -16.26 -5.18 3.21
CA ILE A 172 -14.93 -5.38 2.60
C ILE A 172 -14.25 -6.68 3.06
N PRO A 173 -14.94 -7.84 2.97
CA PRO A 173 -14.47 -9.09 3.56
C PRO A 173 -13.13 -9.60 3.02
N ALA A 174 -12.74 -9.24 1.79
CA ALA A 174 -11.47 -9.67 1.22
C ALA A 174 -10.24 -9.11 1.95
N VAL A 175 -10.37 -7.97 2.62
CA VAL A 175 -9.25 -7.25 3.24
C VAL A 175 -9.29 -7.24 4.77
N VAL A 176 -10.40 -7.66 5.37
CA VAL A 176 -10.54 -7.72 6.83
C VAL A 176 -9.83 -8.96 7.39
N HIS A 177 -9.03 -8.74 8.43
CA HIS A 177 -8.36 -9.79 9.20
C HIS A 177 -9.32 -10.44 10.19
N ALA A 178 -8.93 -11.60 10.76
CA ALA A 178 -9.74 -12.33 11.72
C ALA A 178 -10.04 -11.56 13.03
N ASP A 179 -9.26 -10.53 13.32
CA ASP A 179 -9.41 -9.64 14.48
C ASP A 179 -10.07 -8.29 14.14
N ASN A 180 -10.76 -8.21 12.99
CA ASN A 180 -11.39 -7.01 12.45
C ASN A 180 -10.44 -5.84 12.18
N THR A 181 -9.14 -6.12 12.03
CA THR A 181 -8.19 -5.12 11.53
C THR A 181 -8.02 -5.23 10.02
N CYS A 182 -7.43 -4.22 9.40
CA CYS A 182 -7.02 -4.21 8.00
C CYS A 182 -5.67 -3.52 7.85
N ARG A 183 -4.79 -4.08 7.01
CA ARG A 183 -3.57 -3.39 6.61
C ARG A 183 -3.90 -2.39 5.51
N VAL A 184 -3.76 -1.10 5.80
CA VAL A 184 -4.24 -0.02 4.94
C VAL A 184 -3.11 0.75 4.29
N GLN A 185 -3.29 1.07 2.99
CA GLN A 185 -2.59 2.12 2.30
C GLN A 185 -3.53 3.30 2.08
N THR A 186 -3.12 4.50 2.53
CA THR A 186 -3.74 5.74 2.08
C THR A 186 -3.00 6.30 0.88
N VAL A 187 -3.71 6.79 -0.13
CA VAL A 187 -3.11 7.38 -1.33
C VAL A 187 -3.61 8.80 -1.57
N THR A 188 -2.70 9.68 -1.98
CA THR A 188 -2.99 11.07 -2.40
C THR A 188 -2.58 11.29 -3.84
N GLN A 189 -3.12 12.34 -4.46
CA GLN A 189 -2.74 12.74 -5.83
C GLN A 189 -1.23 13.04 -5.95
N GLN A 190 -0.64 13.63 -4.91
CA GLN A 190 0.79 13.99 -4.90
C GLN A 190 1.71 12.78 -4.86
N GLN A 191 1.26 11.68 -4.21
CA GLN A 191 2.04 10.46 -4.10
C GLN A 191 1.99 9.63 -5.39
N ASN A 192 0.79 9.43 -5.95
CA ASN A 192 0.60 8.63 -7.15
C ASN A 192 -0.71 9.01 -7.86
N ILE A 193 -0.64 9.93 -8.79
CA ILE A 193 -1.82 10.47 -9.48
C ILE A 193 -2.62 9.40 -10.23
N HIS A 194 -1.96 8.46 -10.89
CA HIS A 194 -2.64 7.43 -11.67
C HIS A 194 -3.36 6.44 -10.77
N PHE A 195 -2.70 6.00 -9.69
CA PHE A 195 -3.33 5.10 -8.73
C PHE A 195 -4.46 5.79 -7.96
N TYR A 196 -4.27 7.06 -7.58
CA TYR A 196 -5.32 7.87 -6.98
C TYR A 196 -6.56 7.96 -7.88
N ASN A 197 -6.39 8.29 -9.16
CA ASN A 197 -7.50 8.41 -10.11
C ASN A 197 -8.23 7.08 -10.31
N LEU A 198 -7.51 5.97 -10.34
CA LEU A 198 -8.10 4.64 -10.44
C LEU A 198 -8.97 4.32 -9.21
N ILE A 199 -8.45 4.55 -7.99
CA ILE A 199 -9.23 4.35 -6.75
C ILE A 199 -10.41 5.32 -6.68
N GLN A 200 -10.24 6.57 -7.14
CA GLN A 200 -11.33 7.54 -7.19
C GLN A 200 -12.45 7.09 -8.15
N GLU A 201 -12.10 6.49 -9.28
CA GLU A 201 -13.11 5.95 -10.20
C GLU A 201 -13.86 4.76 -9.57
N PHE A 202 -13.17 3.87 -8.87
CA PHE A 202 -13.81 2.80 -8.11
C PHE A 202 -14.75 3.35 -7.03
N TYR A 203 -14.28 4.34 -6.24
CA TYR A 203 -15.07 4.99 -5.19
C TYR A 203 -16.38 5.63 -5.70
N LYS A 204 -16.35 6.21 -6.90
CA LYS A 204 -17.57 6.83 -7.50
C LYS A 204 -18.65 5.82 -7.87
N ARG A 205 -18.25 4.57 -8.14
CA ARG A 205 -19.14 3.51 -8.60
C ARG A 205 -19.64 2.59 -7.50
N THR A 206 -18.89 2.53 -6.41
CA THR A 206 -19.15 1.58 -5.31
C THR A 206 -19.35 2.27 -3.99
#